data_cfe231d6e0024f52d4d27410969666eb
#
_entry.id   cfe231d6e0024f52d4d27410969666eb
#
_cell.length_a   1.000
_cell.length_b   1.000
_cell.length_c   1.000
_cell.angle_alpha   90.00
_cell.angle_beta   90.00
_cell.angle_gamma   90.00
#
_symmetry.space_group_name_H-M   'P 1'
#
loop_
_entity.id
_entity.type
_entity.pdbx_description
1 polymer ?
#
loop_
_entity_poly.entity_id
_entity_poly.type
_entity_poly.pdbx_seq_one_letter_code
_entity_poly.pdbx_strand_id
1 'polypeptide(L)'
;SSDVCSSDLDLKSLVFPRNQFNEDYLEICAQKGIESVRANPNFWYWDTTKKETFAVKLARTGDAYLSFGKKSYEANSLPLDKVLCQPASRFLRPQHSLGVLNAARLNRINNEMIQAAANGEVYHLWWHPHNFGGDVVGSIKTLQAIVDTFKYCSNTYGMESLTMKQFRDRCLGDSK
;
A
#
# COMPACT_ATOMS: atom_id res chain seq x y z
N SER A 1 2.02 -31.11 19.50
CA SER A 1 2.81 -30.08 20.20
C SER A 1 3.00 -28.89 19.27
N SER A 2 2.28 -27.86 19.48
CA SER A 2 2.43 -26.60 18.74
C SER A 2 2.14 -25.44 19.69
N ASP A 3 3.08 -25.21 20.58
CA ASP A 3 3.19 -23.95 21.31
C ASP A 3 3.81 -22.92 20.38
N VAL A 4 3.07 -22.59 19.34
CA VAL A 4 3.41 -21.48 18.47
C VAL A 4 2.88 -20.22 19.11
N CYS A 5 3.80 -19.47 19.73
CA CYS A 5 3.66 -18.07 20.07
C CYS A 5 2.25 -17.65 20.53
N SER A 6 1.97 -17.86 21.77
CA SER A 6 1.07 -16.98 22.51
C SER A 6 1.78 -15.62 22.61
N SER A 7 1.87 -14.88 21.51
CA SER A 7 2.17 -13.47 21.61
C SER A 7 0.89 -12.82 22.14
N ASP A 8 0.95 -12.12 23.25
CA ASP A 8 -0.12 -11.27 23.77
C ASP A 8 -0.47 -10.10 22.82
N LEU A 9 -0.05 -10.20 21.55
CA LEU A 9 -0.28 -9.21 20.52
C LEU A 9 -1.65 -9.48 19.86
N ASP A 10 -2.55 -8.57 20.07
CA ASP A 10 -3.87 -8.54 19.43
C ASP A 10 -3.71 -8.16 17.94
N LEU A 11 -3.81 -9.15 17.05
CA LEU A 11 -3.67 -8.95 15.61
C LEU A 11 -4.92 -8.27 15.05
N LYS A 12 -4.82 -7.00 14.68
CA LYS A 12 -5.91 -6.18 14.16
C LYS A 12 -5.89 -5.99 12.64
N SER A 13 -4.78 -6.31 11.98
CA SER A 13 -4.65 -6.16 10.54
C SER A 13 -4.02 -7.38 9.88
N LEU A 14 -4.47 -7.71 8.67
CA LEU A 14 -4.00 -8.85 7.89
C LEU A 14 -3.70 -8.45 6.46
N VAL A 15 -2.69 -9.06 5.87
CA VAL A 15 -2.37 -8.94 4.44
C VAL A 15 -2.43 -10.31 3.80
N PHE A 16 -3.42 -10.51 2.93
CA PHE A 16 -3.55 -11.75 2.16
C PHE A 16 -2.47 -11.85 1.08
N PRO A 17 -2.01 -13.08 0.75
CA PRO A 17 -1.13 -13.28 -0.39
C PRO A 17 -1.73 -12.67 -1.65
N ARG A 18 -0.93 -11.87 -2.39
CA ARG A 18 -1.35 -11.16 -3.61
C ARG A 18 -2.54 -10.21 -3.41
N ASN A 19 -2.91 -9.88 -2.17
CA ASN A 19 -4.12 -9.13 -1.80
C ASN A 19 -5.41 -9.77 -2.36
N GLN A 20 -5.45 -11.10 -2.46
CA GLN A 20 -6.60 -11.85 -2.98
C GLN A 20 -7.39 -12.43 -1.82
N PHE A 21 -8.64 -12.06 -1.73
CA PHE A 21 -9.63 -12.56 -0.77
C PHE A 21 -11.04 -12.47 -1.38
N ASN A 22 -11.98 -13.16 -0.78
CA ASN A 22 -13.40 -13.04 -1.08
C ASN A 22 -14.16 -12.56 0.18
N GLU A 23 -15.46 -12.33 0.05
CA GLU A 23 -16.31 -11.85 1.14
C GLU A 23 -16.32 -12.82 2.33
N ASP A 24 -16.35 -14.14 2.07
CA ASP A 24 -16.33 -15.16 3.13
C ASP A 24 -15.09 -15.06 4.00
N TYR A 25 -13.93 -14.74 3.40
CA TYR A 25 -12.68 -14.54 4.16
C TYR A 25 -12.75 -13.29 5.03
N LEU A 26 -13.42 -12.23 4.58
CA LEU A 26 -13.60 -11.02 5.38
C LEU A 26 -14.50 -11.28 6.59
N GLU A 27 -15.54 -12.09 6.43
CA GLU A 27 -16.40 -12.50 7.56
C GLU A 27 -15.60 -13.31 8.60
N ILE A 28 -14.77 -14.25 8.17
CA ILE A 28 -13.88 -15.01 9.06
C ILE A 28 -12.88 -14.05 9.76
N CYS A 29 -12.32 -13.08 9.03
CA CYS A 29 -11.44 -12.05 9.59
C CYS A 29 -12.14 -11.28 10.71
N ALA A 30 -13.36 -10.80 10.46
CA ALA A 30 -14.16 -10.10 11.45
C ALA A 30 -14.41 -10.93 12.72
N GLN A 31 -14.79 -12.21 12.55
CA GLN A 31 -15.01 -13.14 13.66
C GLN A 31 -13.74 -13.40 14.49
N LYS A 32 -12.54 -13.28 13.87
CA LYS A 32 -11.24 -13.44 14.54
C LYS A 32 -10.67 -12.12 15.07
N GLY A 33 -11.42 -11.02 15.03
CA GLY A 33 -11.00 -9.73 15.55
C GLY A 33 -10.06 -8.95 14.64
N ILE A 34 -9.89 -9.38 13.37
CA ILE A 34 -9.17 -8.62 12.34
C ILE A 34 -10.08 -7.49 11.87
N GLU A 35 -9.58 -6.28 11.91
CA GLU A 35 -10.33 -5.06 11.65
C GLU A 35 -9.98 -4.40 10.31
N SER A 36 -8.81 -4.73 9.76
CA SER A 36 -8.33 -4.16 8.49
C SER A 36 -7.60 -5.18 7.64
N VAL A 37 -7.79 -5.10 6.33
CA VAL A 37 -7.02 -5.89 5.34
C VAL A 37 -6.51 -4.98 4.23
N ARG A 38 -5.35 -5.33 3.65
CA ARG A 38 -4.86 -4.64 2.47
C ARG A 38 -5.57 -5.17 1.23
N ALA A 39 -6.14 -4.26 0.44
CA ALA A 39 -6.79 -4.55 -0.84
C ALA A 39 -5.90 -4.17 -2.03
N ASN A 40 -6.26 -4.66 -3.20
CA ASN A 40 -5.65 -4.23 -4.45
C ASN A 40 -6.00 -2.76 -4.74
N PRO A 41 -5.15 -2.04 -5.52
CA PRO A 41 -5.52 -0.72 -6.03
C PRO A 41 -6.81 -0.79 -6.85
N ASN A 42 -7.68 0.22 -6.72
CA ASN A 42 -8.93 0.34 -7.47
C ASN A 42 -8.68 0.72 -8.94
N PHE A 43 -8.05 -0.17 -9.71
CA PHE A 43 -7.82 0.01 -11.13
C PHE A 43 -8.27 -1.22 -11.90
N TRP A 44 -8.91 -1.02 -13.05
CA TRP A 44 -9.48 -2.06 -13.91
C TRP A 44 -8.49 -3.21 -14.25
N TYR A 45 -7.19 -2.92 -14.36
CA TYR A 45 -6.16 -3.93 -14.63
C TYR A 45 -5.78 -4.75 -13.39
N TRP A 46 -6.26 -4.42 -12.19
CA TRP A 46 -6.15 -5.23 -10.98
C TRP A 46 -7.39 -6.10 -10.73
N ASP A 47 -8.57 -5.71 -11.25
CA ASP A 47 -9.82 -6.47 -11.08
C ASP A 47 -9.88 -7.73 -11.96
N THR A 48 -9.08 -7.78 -13.03
CA THR A 48 -9.04 -8.90 -13.97
C THR A 48 -8.06 -10.00 -13.53
N THR A 49 -8.34 -10.67 -12.41
CA THR A 49 -7.53 -11.82 -11.96
C THR A 49 -7.76 -13.09 -12.78
N LYS A 50 -8.84 -13.17 -13.56
CA LYS A 50 -9.24 -14.39 -14.30
C LYS A 50 -8.72 -14.47 -15.74
N LYS A 51 -8.22 -13.40 -16.34
CA LYS A 51 -7.62 -13.41 -17.70
C LYS A 51 -6.41 -12.47 -17.75
N GLU A 52 -5.22 -13.00 -17.51
CA GLU A 52 -3.98 -12.27 -17.76
C GLU A 52 -3.72 -12.15 -19.27
N THR A 53 -4.32 -11.14 -19.88
CA THR A 53 -3.98 -10.78 -21.27
C THR A 53 -2.63 -10.06 -21.32
N PHE A 54 -1.95 -10.13 -22.48
CA PHE A 54 -0.69 -9.41 -22.70
C PHE A 54 -0.83 -7.91 -22.43
N ALA A 55 -1.98 -7.31 -22.76
CA ALA A 55 -2.30 -5.92 -22.47
C ALA A 55 -2.32 -5.60 -20.97
N VAL A 56 -2.87 -6.49 -20.12
CA VAL A 56 -2.88 -6.35 -18.65
C VAL A 56 -1.46 -6.42 -18.09
N LYS A 57 -0.62 -7.35 -18.61
CA LYS A 57 0.79 -7.45 -18.20
C LYS A 57 1.56 -6.19 -18.60
N LEU A 58 1.34 -5.68 -19.80
CA LEU A 58 1.96 -4.44 -20.28
C LEU A 58 1.49 -3.22 -19.45
N ALA A 59 0.21 -3.12 -19.13
CA ALA A 59 -0.34 -2.07 -18.28
C ALA A 59 0.25 -2.11 -16.87
N ARG A 60 0.33 -3.29 -16.23
CA ARG A 60 0.94 -3.47 -14.91
C ARG A 60 2.44 -3.17 -14.89
N THR A 61 3.15 -3.48 -15.98
CA THR A 61 4.58 -3.17 -16.11
C THR A 61 4.78 -1.70 -16.43
N GLY A 62 3.99 -1.15 -17.35
CA GLY A 62 4.02 0.26 -17.73
C GLY A 62 3.65 1.19 -16.58
N ASP A 63 2.72 0.78 -15.71
CA ASP A 63 2.33 1.53 -14.53
C ASP A 63 3.48 1.78 -13.54
N ALA A 64 4.54 0.98 -13.59
CA ALA A 64 5.75 1.25 -12.81
C ALA A 64 6.55 2.45 -13.32
N TYR A 65 6.40 2.82 -14.59
CA TYR A 65 7.20 3.85 -15.27
C TYR A 65 6.37 5.03 -15.81
N LEU A 66 5.11 4.78 -16.18
CA LEU A 66 4.19 5.78 -16.74
C LEU A 66 3.10 6.14 -15.71
N SER A 67 2.66 7.40 -15.72
CA SER A 67 1.64 7.87 -14.78
C SER A 67 0.24 7.53 -15.31
N PHE A 68 -0.25 6.35 -14.98
CA PHE A 68 -1.63 5.96 -15.27
C PHE A 68 -2.52 6.25 -14.05
N GLY A 69 -3.18 7.41 -14.06
CA GLY A 69 -4.19 7.77 -13.06
C GLY A 69 -3.64 8.10 -11.66
N LYS A 70 -4.53 8.57 -10.82
CA LYS A 70 -4.27 8.94 -9.43
C LYS A 70 -4.14 7.68 -8.56
N LYS A 71 -3.09 7.61 -7.75
CA LYS A 71 -2.80 6.45 -6.89
C LYS A 71 -3.21 6.63 -5.43
N SER A 72 -3.42 7.87 -5.02
CA SER A 72 -3.97 8.23 -3.71
C SER A 72 -5.50 8.17 -3.73
N TYR A 73 -6.10 8.09 -2.56
CA TYR A 73 -7.54 8.06 -2.39
C TYR A 73 -7.96 8.84 -1.14
N GLU A 74 -9.20 9.30 -1.12
CA GLU A 74 -9.78 9.97 0.04
C GLU A 74 -10.17 8.93 1.10
N ALA A 75 -9.88 9.21 2.37
CA ALA A 75 -10.24 8.31 3.47
C ALA A 75 -11.76 8.05 3.50
N ASN A 76 -12.55 9.10 3.27
CA ASN A 76 -14.02 9.05 3.28
C ASN A 76 -14.63 8.28 2.10
N SER A 77 -13.84 7.94 1.08
CA SER A 77 -14.30 7.14 -0.06
C SER A 77 -14.37 5.64 0.23
N LEU A 78 -13.82 5.21 1.37
CA LEU A 78 -13.78 3.80 1.73
C LEU A 78 -15.09 3.39 2.44
N PRO A 79 -15.70 2.24 2.06
CA PRO A 79 -16.82 1.70 2.82
C PRO A 79 -16.33 1.24 4.20
N LEU A 80 -17.02 1.72 5.25
CA LEU A 80 -16.73 1.37 6.64
C LEU A 80 -17.49 0.09 7.04
N ASP A 81 -17.04 -1.02 6.49
CA ASP A 81 -17.56 -2.34 6.81
C ASP A 81 -16.92 -2.90 8.10
N LYS A 82 -17.35 -4.12 8.52
CA LYS A 82 -16.78 -4.84 9.68
C LYS A 82 -15.25 -4.94 9.59
N VAL A 83 -14.73 -5.15 8.38
CA VAL A 83 -13.30 -5.17 8.07
C VAL A 83 -13.00 -4.11 7.01
N LEU A 84 -12.19 -3.11 7.35
CA LEU A 84 -11.82 -2.06 6.42
C LEU A 84 -10.84 -2.60 5.36
N CYS A 85 -11.27 -2.58 4.09
CA CYS A 85 -10.42 -2.91 2.96
C CYS A 85 -9.62 -1.68 2.52
N GLN A 86 -8.31 -1.65 2.83
CA GLN A 86 -7.43 -0.51 2.55
C GLN A 86 -6.70 -0.71 1.22
N PRO A 87 -7.03 0.05 0.15
CA PRO A 87 -6.36 -0.08 -1.13
C PRO A 87 -4.86 0.23 -1.02
N ALA A 88 -4.04 -0.57 -1.70
CA ALA A 88 -2.64 -0.25 -1.88
C ALA A 88 -2.49 0.81 -2.99
N SER A 89 -1.64 1.83 -2.78
CA SER A 89 -1.33 2.82 -3.81
C SER A 89 -0.23 2.33 -4.73
N ARG A 90 0.88 1.88 -4.17
CA ARG A 90 2.03 1.48 -4.97
C ARG A 90 2.90 0.42 -4.28
N PHE A 91 3.42 -0.49 -5.10
CA PHE A 91 4.44 -1.45 -4.71
C PHE A 91 5.85 -0.89 -4.96
N LEU A 92 6.68 -0.81 -3.91
CA LEU A 92 8.10 -0.50 -4.04
C LEU A 92 8.83 -1.73 -4.58
N ARG A 93 9.18 -1.68 -5.86
CA ARG A 93 9.83 -2.78 -6.56
C ARG A 93 11.31 -2.91 -6.17
N PRO A 94 11.91 -4.11 -6.31
CA PRO A 94 13.35 -4.29 -6.18
C PRO A 94 14.15 -3.34 -7.09
N GLN A 95 15.39 -3.08 -6.74
CA GLN A 95 16.29 -2.29 -7.56
C GLN A 95 16.46 -2.95 -8.94
N HIS A 96 16.47 -2.12 -9.97
CA HIS A 96 16.76 -2.55 -11.34
C HIS A 96 18.24 -2.33 -11.65
N SER A 97 18.81 -3.15 -12.52
CA SER A 97 20.21 -3.00 -12.96
C SER A 97 20.49 -1.64 -13.63
N LEU A 98 19.47 -1.06 -14.29
CA LEU A 98 19.57 0.26 -14.92
C LEU A 98 19.18 1.34 -13.91
N GLY A 99 20.15 2.14 -13.46
CA GLY A 99 19.95 3.21 -12.47
C GLY A 99 18.92 4.25 -12.87
N VAL A 100 18.81 4.59 -14.16
CA VAL A 100 17.82 5.54 -14.70
C VAL A 100 16.38 5.09 -14.37
N LEU A 101 16.09 3.79 -14.46
CA LEU A 101 14.77 3.26 -14.13
C LEU A 101 14.45 3.35 -12.64
N ASN A 102 15.46 3.18 -11.79
CA ASN A 102 15.30 3.36 -10.34
C ASN A 102 15.03 4.82 -10.00
N ALA A 103 15.75 5.75 -10.62
CA ALA A 103 15.52 7.18 -10.44
C ALA A 103 14.11 7.61 -10.91
N ALA A 104 13.66 7.14 -12.06
CA ALA A 104 12.32 7.41 -12.57
C ALA A 104 11.22 6.91 -11.62
N ARG A 105 11.38 5.68 -11.09
CA ARG A 105 10.44 5.10 -10.10
C ARG A 105 10.42 5.92 -8.80
N LEU A 106 11.59 6.28 -8.29
CA LEU A 106 11.70 7.05 -7.06
C LEU A 106 11.06 8.43 -7.22
N ASN A 107 11.37 9.16 -8.28
CA ASN A 107 10.77 10.46 -8.57
C ASN A 107 9.25 10.38 -8.65
N ARG A 108 8.75 9.30 -9.22
CA ARG A 108 7.32 9.06 -9.31
C ARG A 108 6.67 8.83 -7.95
N ILE A 109 7.25 7.96 -7.11
CA ILE A 109 6.77 7.71 -5.75
C ILE A 109 6.73 9.02 -4.96
N ASN A 110 7.81 9.81 -5.04
CA ASN A 110 7.90 11.08 -4.35
C ASN A 110 6.83 12.08 -4.81
N ASN A 111 6.64 12.23 -6.13
CA ASN A 111 5.62 13.11 -6.68
C ASN A 111 4.20 12.68 -6.30
N GLU A 112 3.88 11.39 -6.35
CA GLU A 112 2.59 10.85 -5.93
C GLU A 112 2.34 11.10 -4.44
N MET A 113 3.36 10.92 -3.60
CA MET A 113 3.27 11.18 -2.16
C MET A 113 3.03 12.68 -1.88
N ILE A 114 3.76 13.57 -2.56
CA ILE A 114 3.57 15.02 -2.41
C ILE A 114 2.16 15.43 -2.85
N GLN A 115 1.67 14.91 -3.98
CA GLN A 115 0.31 15.18 -4.44
C GLN A 115 -0.75 14.68 -3.45
N ALA A 116 -0.56 13.46 -2.93
CA ALA A 116 -1.46 12.93 -1.91
C ALA A 116 -1.49 13.79 -0.66
N ALA A 117 -0.32 14.21 -0.17
CA ALA A 117 -0.19 15.09 1.00
C ALA A 117 -0.87 16.45 0.78
N ALA A 118 -0.63 17.08 -0.37
CA ALA A 118 -1.22 18.37 -0.73
C ALA A 118 -2.75 18.32 -0.84
N ASN A 119 -3.32 17.16 -1.20
CA ASN A 119 -4.75 16.95 -1.32
C ASN A 119 -5.41 16.40 -0.04
N GLY A 120 -4.66 16.12 1.02
CA GLY A 120 -5.19 15.46 2.22
C GLY A 120 -5.62 14.01 2.00
N GLU A 121 -4.94 13.29 1.12
CA GLU A 121 -5.29 11.94 0.70
C GLU A 121 -4.37 10.88 1.26
N VAL A 122 -4.83 9.65 1.23
CA VAL A 122 -4.08 8.47 1.66
C VAL A 122 -3.16 7.99 0.56
N TYR A 123 -1.90 7.74 0.89
CA TYR A 123 -0.91 7.11 0.02
C TYR A 123 -0.35 5.87 0.69
N HIS A 124 -0.73 4.68 0.21
CA HIS A 124 -0.35 3.39 0.79
C HIS A 124 0.78 2.75 -0.02
N LEU A 125 2.03 3.06 0.35
CA LEU A 125 3.22 2.42 -0.20
C LEU A 125 3.53 1.12 0.55
N TRP A 126 3.88 0.06 -0.18
CA TRP A 126 4.21 -1.22 0.43
C TRP A 126 5.33 -1.96 -0.30
N TRP A 127 6.00 -2.86 0.38
CA TRP A 127 7.07 -3.70 -0.17
C TRP A 127 7.20 -5.03 0.59
N HIS A 128 7.98 -5.92 0.02
CA HIS A 128 8.41 -7.13 0.71
C HIS A 128 9.87 -6.98 1.16
N PRO A 129 10.25 -7.32 2.39
CA PRO A 129 11.64 -7.23 2.87
C PRO A 129 12.64 -8.00 1.99
N HIS A 130 12.26 -9.15 1.46
CA HIS A 130 13.11 -9.94 0.58
C HIS A 130 13.47 -9.24 -0.75
N ASN A 131 12.70 -8.24 -1.18
CA ASN A 131 13.00 -7.47 -2.39
C ASN A 131 14.26 -6.60 -2.25
N PHE A 132 14.74 -6.40 -1.03
CA PHE A 132 15.96 -5.63 -0.77
C PHE A 132 17.22 -6.48 -0.91
N GLY A 133 17.10 -7.82 -0.90
CA GLY A 133 18.24 -8.75 -0.90
C GLY A 133 19.12 -8.69 -2.16
N GLY A 134 18.57 -8.27 -3.30
CA GLY A 134 19.35 -8.18 -4.57
C GLY A 134 20.32 -7.00 -4.61
N ASP A 135 19.98 -5.88 -3.99
CA ASP A 135 20.83 -4.69 -3.82
C ASP A 135 20.38 -3.97 -2.54
N VAL A 136 20.96 -4.39 -1.43
CA VAL A 136 20.62 -3.85 -0.10
C VAL A 136 20.98 -2.36 -0.01
N VAL A 137 22.15 -1.97 -0.48
CA VAL A 137 22.64 -0.58 -0.39
C VAL A 137 21.77 0.36 -1.21
N GLY A 138 21.47 0.02 -2.46
CA GLY A 138 20.61 0.81 -3.33
C GLY A 138 19.16 0.87 -2.81
N SER A 139 18.66 -0.23 -2.26
CA SER A 139 17.32 -0.30 -1.69
C SER A 139 17.18 0.58 -0.44
N ILE A 140 18.18 0.56 0.46
CA ILE A 140 18.17 1.43 1.65
C ILE A 140 18.31 2.91 1.26
N LYS A 141 19.16 3.26 0.29
CA LYS A 141 19.24 4.64 -0.23
C LYS A 141 17.90 5.12 -0.81
N THR A 142 17.21 4.25 -1.55
CA THR A 142 15.88 4.56 -2.09
C THR A 142 14.86 4.75 -0.97
N LEU A 143 14.85 3.88 0.03
CA LEU A 143 13.96 4.02 1.18
C LEU A 143 14.24 5.32 1.96
N GLN A 144 15.52 5.68 2.14
CA GLN A 144 15.90 6.94 2.80
C GLN A 144 15.33 8.14 2.05
N ALA A 145 15.47 8.19 0.73
CA ALA A 145 14.93 9.28 -0.08
C ALA A 145 13.39 9.39 0.01
N ILE A 146 12.69 8.23 0.10
CA ILE A 146 11.24 8.20 0.33
C ILE A 146 10.89 8.76 1.71
N VAL A 147 11.63 8.37 2.74
CA VAL A 147 11.44 8.87 4.12
C VAL A 147 11.70 10.37 4.21
N ASP A 148 12.70 10.88 3.49
CA ASP A 148 12.98 12.32 3.46
C ASP A 148 11.86 13.10 2.74
N THR A 149 11.28 12.53 1.68
CA THR A 149 10.07 13.09 1.05
C THR A 149 8.87 13.05 2.00
N PHE A 150 8.69 11.97 2.75
CA PHE A 150 7.64 11.90 3.78
C PHE A 150 7.82 12.99 4.85
N LYS A 151 9.03 13.20 5.36
CA LYS A 151 9.32 14.28 6.32
C LYS A 151 8.96 15.66 5.75
N TYR A 152 9.30 15.91 4.48
CA TYR A 152 8.87 17.13 3.80
C TYR A 152 7.33 17.24 3.77
N CYS A 153 6.62 16.19 3.37
CA CYS A 153 5.15 16.15 3.34
C CYS A 153 4.54 16.34 4.74
N SER A 154 5.15 15.74 5.76
CA SER A 154 4.71 15.89 7.14
C SER A 154 4.85 17.33 7.62
N ASN A 155 5.99 17.96 7.38
CA ASN A 155 6.27 19.35 7.81
C ASN A 155 5.44 20.39 7.05
N THR A 156 5.15 20.13 5.76
CA THR A 156 4.52 21.13 4.88
C THR A 156 3.00 20.99 4.84
N TYR A 157 2.49 19.76 4.86
CA TYR A 157 1.08 19.46 4.66
C TYR A 157 0.43 18.73 5.85
N GLY A 158 1.21 18.41 6.90
CA GLY A 158 0.69 17.66 8.05
C GLY A 158 0.47 16.17 7.77
N MET A 159 1.13 15.59 6.75
CA MET A 159 1.00 14.17 6.44
C MET A 159 1.48 13.32 7.61
N GLU A 160 0.70 12.30 7.98
CA GLU A 160 1.01 11.39 9.06
C GLU A 160 1.28 9.98 8.54
N SER A 161 2.15 9.24 9.26
CA SER A 161 2.37 7.81 9.02
C SER A 161 1.57 7.01 10.04
N LEU A 162 0.62 6.21 9.54
CA LEU A 162 -0.30 5.43 10.36
C LEU A 162 -0.16 3.93 10.07
N THR A 163 -0.33 3.11 11.09
CA THR A 163 -0.60 1.70 10.89
C THR A 163 -2.00 1.51 10.31
N MET A 164 -2.27 0.35 9.71
CA MET A 164 -3.61 0.04 9.16
C MET A 164 -4.71 0.14 10.22
N LYS A 165 -4.41 -0.24 11.47
CA LYS A 165 -5.33 -0.09 12.58
C LYS A 165 -5.59 1.38 12.93
N GLN A 166 -4.54 2.19 13.10
CA GLN A 166 -4.68 3.62 13.41
C GLN A 166 -5.46 4.36 12.32
N PHE A 167 -5.23 4.01 11.07
CA PHE A 167 -5.98 4.59 9.97
C PHE A 167 -7.47 4.24 10.05
N ARG A 168 -7.81 2.97 10.33
CA ARG A 168 -9.20 2.57 10.53
C ARG A 168 -9.86 3.31 11.72
N ASP A 169 -9.16 3.39 12.84
CA ASP A 169 -9.68 4.08 14.03
C ASP A 169 -9.99 5.56 13.73
N ARG A 170 -9.15 6.21 12.91
CA ARG A 170 -9.38 7.57 12.43
C ARG A 170 -10.61 7.65 11.53
N CYS A 171 -10.75 6.78 10.54
CA CYS A 171 -11.94 6.74 9.69
C CYS A 171 -13.25 6.59 10.48
N LEU A 172 -13.23 5.83 11.57
CA LEU A 172 -14.38 5.66 12.46
C LEU A 172 -14.61 6.87 13.38
N GLY A 173 -13.55 7.58 13.79
CA GLY A 173 -13.60 8.78 14.62
C GLY A 173 -14.16 9.98 13.88
N ASP A 174 -13.79 10.14 12.61
CA ASP A 174 -14.23 11.24 11.74
C ASP A 174 -15.69 11.06 11.24
N SER A 175 -16.29 9.89 11.49
CA SER A 175 -17.67 9.56 11.09
C SER A 175 -18.72 9.91 12.18
N LYS A 176 -18.31 10.58 13.27
CA LYS A 176 -19.18 11.10 14.33
C LYS A 176 -19.28 12.62 14.24
#